data_16e34618768aa944a67b7441a0d6d754
#
_entry.id   16e34618768aa944a67b7441a0d6d754
#
_cell.length_a   1.000
_cell.length_b   1.000
_cell.length_c   1.000
_cell.angle_alpha   90.00
_cell.angle_beta   90.00
_cell.angle_gamma   90.00
#
_symmetry.space_group_name_H-M   'P 1'
#
loop_
_entity.id
_entity.type
_entity.pdbx_description
1 polymer ?
#
loop_
_entity_poly.entity_id
_entity_poly.type
_entity_poly.pdbx_seq_one_letter_code
_entity_poly.pdbx_strand_id
1 'polypeptide(L)'
;QSPSFSAKAGTWTFKAYSNDRVKLALRSGTLPTSATIVVQPYITGTTWAAGDLSAALSVMSSIYSANGITLSINSTITISDSQYAAVSGTFTDTTTSALVSQGGIAAVNLFFIEDYSGSWSGVLGNAAGIPGSMGIANAWNGVLNSLSAHASGSTLDAQLLGETAAHEMGHQLGLFHTTEQGGTSFDILSDTAECPKSSMDNDSNGQMSAEECEGYGGENVMFWTAWSSSSRSAGKKQETLSSYQQQVLKYSPIAK
;
A
#
# COMPACT_ATOMS: atom_id res chain seq x y z
N GLN A 1 5.71 1.88 -12.36
CA GLN A 1 5.87 1.26 -13.68
C GLN A 1 4.68 1.62 -14.55
N SER A 2 4.90 2.18 -15.73
CA SER A 2 3.81 2.54 -16.62
C SER A 2 3.21 1.30 -17.28
N PRO A 3 1.91 1.05 -17.18
CA PRO A 3 1.26 -0.04 -17.90
C PRO A 3 1.21 0.22 -19.42
N SER A 4 1.43 1.46 -19.86
CA SER A 4 1.59 1.79 -21.27
C SER A 4 2.95 1.39 -21.84
N PHE A 5 3.91 1.00 -20.99
CA PHE A 5 5.17 0.44 -21.43
C PHE A 5 4.99 -1.03 -21.81
N SER A 6 4.86 -1.30 -23.09
CA SER A 6 4.91 -2.66 -23.61
C SER A 6 6.36 -3.00 -23.96
N ALA A 7 6.90 -4.03 -23.31
CA ALA A 7 8.17 -4.60 -23.72
C ALA A 7 8.04 -5.13 -25.15
N LYS A 8 8.84 -4.59 -26.07
CA LYS A 8 8.86 -5.09 -27.46
C LYS A 8 9.38 -6.53 -27.48
N ALA A 9 8.90 -7.33 -28.41
CA ALA A 9 9.46 -8.65 -28.65
C ALA A 9 10.96 -8.55 -28.94
N GLY A 10 11.76 -9.40 -28.33
CA GLY A 10 13.21 -9.38 -28.44
C GLY A 10 13.91 -10.01 -27.24
N THR A 11 15.23 -9.97 -27.27
CA THR A 11 16.05 -10.42 -26.13
C THR A 11 16.21 -9.28 -25.13
N TRP A 12 15.81 -9.53 -23.89
CA TRP A 12 15.99 -8.60 -22.77
C TRP A 12 17.14 -9.08 -21.90
N THR A 13 18.10 -8.21 -21.62
CA THR A 13 19.23 -8.52 -20.75
C THR A 13 19.04 -7.84 -19.40
N PHE A 14 18.96 -8.62 -18.34
CA PHE A 14 18.93 -8.13 -16.96
C PHE A 14 20.35 -8.22 -16.39
N LYS A 15 20.88 -7.11 -15.88
CA LYS A 15 22.16 -7.07 -15.20
C LYS A 15 21.93 -6.97 -13.69
N ALA A 16 22.38 -7.95 -12.94
CA ALA A 16 22.43 -7.91 -11.48
C ALA A 16 23.88 -7.70 -11.03
N TYR A 17 24.10 -6.73 -10.15
CA TYR A 17 25.41 -6.42 -9.57
C TYR A 17 25.43 -6.92 -8.12
N SER A 18 25.31 -8.22 -7.94
CA SER A 18 25.31 -8.85 -6.63
C SER A 18 25.96 -10.22 -6.71
N ASN A 19 26.65 -10.61 -5.64
CA ASN A 19 27.15 -11.97 -5.44
C ASN A 19 26.09 -12.91 -4.86
N ASP A 20 24.89 -12.36 -4.53
CA ASP A 20 23.77 -13.11 -3.95
C ASP A 20 22.84 -13.65 -5.03
N ARG A 21 21.90 -14.50 -4.60
CA ARG A 21 20.87 -15.05 -5.47
C ARG A 21 19.92 -13.94 -5.94
N VAL A 22 19.75 -13.84 -7.25
CA VAL A 22 18.74 -12.97 -7.86
C VAL A 22 17.52 -13.79 -8.24
N LYS A 23 16.34 -13.38 -7.81
CA LYS A 23 15.06 -13.93 -8.24
C LYS A 23 14.38 -12.92 -9.17
N LEU A 24 14.04 -13.37 -10.37
CA LEU A 24 13.29 -12.59 -11.33
C LEU A 24 11.88 -13.16 -11.43
N ALA A 25 10.87 -12.35 -11.10
CA ALA A 25 9.48 -12.69 -11.33
C ALA A 25 9.03 -12.03 -12.65
N LEU A 26 8.51 -12.84 -13.56
CA LEU A 26 8.03 -12.38 -14.86
C LEU A 26 6.57 -12.81 -15.04
N ARG A 27 5.79 -11.93 -15.62
CA ARG A 27 4.47 -12.25 -16.15
C ARG A 27 4.45 -11.94 -17.64
N SER A 28 3.92 -12.84 -18.44
CA SER A 28 3.76 -12.68 -19.88
C SER A 28 2.33 -13.04 -20.29
N GLY A 29 1.91 -12.60 -21.44
CA GLY A 29 0.58 -12.89 -22.01
C GLY A 29 -0.28 -11.65 -22.17
N THR A 30 -1.56 -11.85 -22.45
CA THR A 30 -2.56 -10.78 -22.57
C THR A 30 -2.88 -10.17 -21.22
N LEU A 31 -3.17 -8.88 -21.19
CA LEU A 31 -3.65 -8.18 -19.99
C LEU A 31 -4.92 -8.86 -19.46
N PRO A 32 -4.94 -9.35 -18.22
CA PRO A 32 -6.13 -9.96 -17.65
C PRO A 32 -7.20 -8.91 -17.38
N THR A 33 -8.46 -9.27 -17.61
CA THR A 33 -9.61 -8.42 -17.28
C THR A 33 -9.91 -8.40 -15.79
N SER A 34 -9.55 -9.47 -15.09
CA SER A 34 -9.69 -9.62 -13.63
C SER A 34 -8.44 -10.29 -13.06
N ALA A 35 -8.24 -10.17 -11.77
CA ALA A 35 -7.16 -10.86 -11.06
C ALA A 35 -7.59 -11.23 -9.64
N THR A 36 -7.00 -12.30 -9.10
CA THR A 36 -7.09 -12.65 -7.69
C THR A 36 -5.73 -12.48 -7.04
N ILE A 37 -5.68 -11.77 -5.92
CA ILE A 37 -4.46 -11.56 -5.13
C ILE A 37 -4.67 -12.17 -3.75
N VAL A 38 -3.74 -13.04 -3.35
CA VAL A 38 -3.75 -13.61 -2.00
C VAL A 38 -3.12 -12.61 -1.04
N VAL A 39 -3.80 -12.37 0.08
CA VAL A 39 -3.37 -11.45 1.13
C VAL A 39 -3.20 -12.24 2.43
N GLN A 40 -2.08 -12.04 3.12
CA GLN A 40 -1.81 -12.61 4.43
C GLN A 40 -1.68 -11.50 5.46
N PRO A 41 -2.71 -11.28 6.29
CA PRO A 41 -2.64 -10.35 7.41
C PRO A 41 -1.86 -10.95 8.58
N TYR A 42 -1.07 -10.11 9.23
CA TYR A 42 -0.40 -10.35 10.52
C TYR A 42 -0.79 -9.24 11.48
N ILE A 43 -0.93 -9.55 12.76
CA ILE A 43 -1.14 -8.56 13.81
C ILE A 43 -0.10 -8.74 14.92
N THR A 44 0.45 -7.63 15.40
CA THR A 44 1.41 -7.59 16.51
C THR A 44 0.83 -6.80 17.68
N GLY A 45 1.48 -6.88 18.85
CA GLY A 45 1.02 -6.20 20.04
C GLY A 45 -0.10 -6.94 20.76
N THR A 46 -0.72 -6.29 21.72
CA THR A 46 -1.75 -6.90 22.59
C THR A 46 -3.00 -6.03 22.77
N THR A 47 -2.98 -4.81 22.26
CA THR A 47 -4.12 -3.88 22.43
C THR A 47 -5.30 -4.28 21.54
N TRP A 48 -5.04 -4.81 20.35
CA TRP A 48 -6.06 -5.26 19.40
C TRP A 48 -5.88 -6.73 19.05
N ALA A 49 -6.98 -7.39 18.73
CA ALA A 49 -7.02 -8.78 18.31
C ALA A 49 -7.23 -8.93 16.79
N ALA A 50 -6.97 -10.12 16.27
CA ALA A 50 -7.18 -10.43 14.85
C ALA A 50 -8.60 -10.11 14.36
N GLY A 51 -9.62 -10.26 15.23
CA GLY A 51 -11.03 -9.98 14.91
C GLY A 51 -11.30 -8.50 14.66
N ASP A 52 -10.54 -7.60 15.28
CA ASP A 52 -10.72 -6.14 15.17
C ASP A 52 -10.34 -5.63 13.78
N LEU A 53 -9.55 -6.39 13.01
CA LEU A 53 -9.17 -6.07 11.64
C LEU A 53 -10.27 -6.35 10.62
N SER A 54 -11.28 -7.12 10.96
CA SER A 54 -12.26 -7.67 9.99
C SER A 54 -12.97 -6.59 9.18
N ALA A 55 -13.37 -5.49 9.83
CA ALA A 55 -14.04 -4.37 9.16
C ALA A 55 -13.09 -3.63 8.19
N ALA A 56 -11.85 -3.35 8.59
CA ALA A 56 -10.85 -2.71 7.74
C ALA A 56 -10.45 -3.58 6.54
N LEU A 57 -10.25 -4.88 6.74
CA LEU A 57 -9.98 -5.82 5.66
C LEU A 57 -11.16 -5.92 4.68
N SER A 58 -12.40 -5.77 5.16
CA SER A 58 -13.59 -5.71 4.31
C SER A 58 -13.62 -4.44 3.47
N VAL A 59 -13.27 -3.27 4.03
CA VAL A 59 -13.12 -2.00 3.29
C VAL A 59 -12.07 -2.16 2.19
N MET A 60 -10.87 -2.62 2.53
CA MET A 60 -9.80 -2.87 1.56
C MET A 60 -10.25 -3.80 0.44
N SER A 61 -10.93 -4.91 0.79
CA SER A 61 -11.47 -5.86 -0.19
C SER A 61 -12.49 -5.23 -1.12
N SER A 62 -13.36 -4.35 -0.59
CA SER A 62 -14.36 -3.62 -1.38
C SER A 62 -13.72 -2.67 -2.38
N ILE A 63 -12.67 -1.93 -1.97
CA ILE A 63 -11.89 -1.03 -2.84
C ILE A 63 -11.34 -1.81 -4.04
N TYR A 64 -10.65 -2.92 -3.80
CA TYR A 64 -10.07 -3.73 -4.87
C TYR A 64 -11.14 -4.41 -5.74
N SER A 65 -12.22 -4.91 -5.14
CA SER A 65 -13.32 -5.55 -5.86
C SER A 65 -14.03 -4.59 -6.81
N ALA A 66 -14.27 -3.35 -6.39
CA ALA A 66 -14.84 -2.30 -7.24
C ALA A 66 -13.96 -2.00 -8.47
N ASN A 67 -12.68 -2.36 -8.42
CA ASN A 67 -11.69 -2.17 -9.48
C ASN A 67 -11.33 -3.47 -10.23
N GLY A 68 -12.15 -4.51 -10.10
CA GLY A 68 -12.00 -5.79 -10.82
C GLY A 68 -10.85 -6.66 -10.32
N ILE A 69 -10.47 -6.52 -9.03
CA ILE A 69 -9.44 -7.32 -8.37
C ILE A 69 -10.06 -7.98 -7.15
N THR A 70 -10.04 -9.30 -7.11
CA THR A 70 -10.52 -10.07 -5.96
C THR A 70 -9.39 -10.29 -4.97
N LEU A 71 -9.60 -9.98 -3.70
CA LEU A 71 -8.67 -10.32 -2.64
C LEU A 71 -9.07 -11.66 -1.99
N SER A 72 -8.16 -12.62 -1.97
CA SER A 72 -8.28 -13.86 -1.19
C SER A 72 -7.54 -13.66 0.13
N ILE A 73 -8.26 -13.21 1.15
CA ILE A 73 -7.69 -12.86 2.44
C ILE A 73 -7.63 -14.11 3.32
N ASN A 74 -6.42 -14.49 3.74
CA ASN A 74 -6.19 -15.59 4.66
C ASN A 74 -6.57 -15.18 6.10
N SER A 75 -6.70 -16.16 6.99
CA SER A 75 -6.84 -15.90 8.42
C SER A 75 -5.65 -15.09 8.95
N THR A 76 -5.93 -14.09 9.77
CA THR A 76 -4.90 -13.25 10.40
C THR A 76 -4.02 -14.08 11.33
N ILE A 77 -2.72 -13.92 11.21
CA ILE A 77 -1.72 -14.55 12.08
C ILE A 77 -1.32 -13.56 13.18
N THR A 78 -1.44 -13.97 14.44
CA THR A 78 -0.97 -13.18 15.58
C THR A 78 0.50 -13.46 15.85
N ILE A 79 1.33 -12.42 15.89
CA ILE A 79 2.73 -12.47 16.31
C ILE A 79 2.81 -11.91 17.73
N SER A 80 2.97 -12.82 18.71
CA SER A 80 2.89 -12.49 20.13
C SER A 80 4.19 -11.97 20.75
N ASP A 81 5.28 -11.92 19.99
CA ASP A 81 6.54 -11.39 20.49
C ASP A 81 6.45 -9.86 20.64
N SER A 82 6.59 -9.40 21.88
CA SER A 82 6.41 -7.99 22.26
C SER A 82 7.40 -7.03 21.61
N GLN A 83 8.56 -7.52 21.13
CA GLN A 83 9.51 -6.69 20.41
C GLN A 83 8.93 -6.10 19.11
N TYR A 84 7.89 -6.73 18.56
CA TYR A 84 7.22 -6.31 17.32
C TYR A 84 5.97 -5.46 17.55
N ALA A 85 5.63 -5.13 18.79
CA ALA A 85 4.49 -4.26 19.08
C ALA A 85 4.72 -2.86 18.49
N ALA A 86 5.90 -2.28 18.70
CA ALA A 86 6.29 -1.00 18.11
C ALA A 86 7.63 -1.14 17.36
N VAL A 87 7.62 -0.86 16.05
CA VAL A 87 8.80 -1.00 15.21
C VAL A 87 9.10 0.30 14.46
N SER A 88 10.32 0.46 13.97
CA SER A 88 10.67 1.55 13.04
C SER A 88 9.97 1.37 11.69
N GLY A 89 9.63 2.45 10.99
CA GLY A 89 9.20 2.39 9.59
C GLY A 89 10.35 2.09 8.61
N THR A 90 11.58 1.96 9.10
CA THR A 90 12.77 1.72 8.27
C THR A 90 13.00 0.21 8.11
N PHE A 91 12.78 -0.32 6.91
CA PHE A 91 12.89 -1.76 6.63
C PHE A 91 14.33 -2.33 6.73
N THR A 92 15.34 -1.49 6.85
CA THR A 92 16.73 -1.89 7.17
C THR A 92 17.00 -1.94 8.67
N ASP A 93 16.09 -1.47 9.52
CA ASP A 93 16.16 -1.69 10.95
C ASP A 93 16.06 -3.18 11.28
N THR A 94 16.83 -3.63 12.26
CA THR A 94 16.93 -5.05 12.58
C THR A 94 15.60 -5.66 13.00
N THR A 95 14.84 -4.96 13.85
CA THR A 95 13.57 -5.47 14.37
C THR A 95 12.50 -5.47 13.28
N THR A 96 12.39 -4.39 12.51
CA THR A 96 11.47 -4.27 11.38
C THR A 96 11.78 -5.31 10.29
N SER A 97 13.06 -5.45 9.94
CA SER A 97 13.52 -6.46 8.98
C SER A 97 13.17 -7.88 9.45
N ALA A 98 13.39 -8.19 10.72
CA ALA A 98 13.06 -9.49 11.30
C ALA A 98 11.55 -9.76 11.30
N LEU A 99 10.73 -8.75 11.60
CA LEU A 99 9.27 -8.86 11.54
C LEU A 99 8.80 -9.16 10.10
N VAL A 100 9.15 -8.30 9.15
CA VAL A 100 8.65 -8.42 7.77
C VAL A 100 9.16 -9.67 7.06
N SER A 101 10.36 -10.16 7.43
CA SER A 101 10.92 -11.41 6.91
C SER A 101 10.16 -12.67 7.34
N GLN A 102 9.22 -12.57 8.31
CA GLN A 102 8.31 -13.67 8.66
C GLN A 102 7.18 -13.85 7.64
N GLY A 103 7.01 -12.91 6.72
CA GLY A 103 5.96 -12.92 5.72
C GLY A 103 6.03 -14.12 4.78
N GLY A 104 4.86 -14.63 4.40
CA GLY A 104 4.71 -15.74 3.46
C GLY A 104 5.16 -15.36 2.04
N ILE A 105 5.59 -16.36 1.26
CA ILE A 105 6.11 -16.14 -0.10
C ILE A 105 5.02 -16.14 -1.19
N ALA A 106 3.78 -16.51 -0.86
CA ALA A 106 2.71 -16.72 -1.82
C ALA A 106 1.58 -15.68 -1.72
N ALA A 107 1.79 -14.63 -0.94
CA ALA A 107 0.80 -13.60 -0.66
C ALA A 107 1.44 -12.21 -0.57
N VAL A 108 0.63 -11.16 -0.65
CA VAL A 108 0.98 -9.84 -0.13
C VAL A 108 0.85 -9.89 1.39
N ASN A 109 1.90 -9.54 2.10
CA ASN A 109 1.93 -9.60 3.55
C ASN A 109 1.58 -8.22 4.13
N LEU A 110 0.52 -8.15 4.93
CA LEU A 110 0.09 -6.94 5.63
C LEU A 110 0.35 -7.11 7.13
N PHE A 111 1.28 -6.34 7.65
CA PHE A 111 1.60 -6.32 9.07
C PHE A 111 0.87 -5.14 9.73
N PHE A 112 -0.09 -5.45 10.56
CA PHE A 112 -0.78 -4.50 11.43
C PHE A 112 -0.03 -4.46 12.75
N ILE A 113 0.83 -3.45 12.91
CA ILE A 113 1.63 -3.23 14.11
C ILE A 113 0.87 -2.36 15.10
N GLU A 114 1.14 -2.52 16.39
CA GLU A 114 0.48 -1.70 17.41
C GLU A 114 0.82 -0.21 17.20
N ASP A 115 2.09 0.11 16.97
CA ASP A 115 2.52 1.47 16.64
C ASP A 115 3.86 1.50 15.89
N TYR A 116 4.19 2.66 15.34
CA TYR A 116 5.55 2.96 14.93
C TYR A 116 6.35 3.60 16.07
N SER A 117 7.65 3.33 16.10
CA SER A 117 8.59 3.91 17.07
C SER A 117 9.36 5.11 16.52
N GLY A 118 9.82 5.99 17.43
CA GLY A 118 10.71 7.10 17.10
C GLY A 118 10.08 8.14 16.18
N SER A 119 10.80 8.56 15.16
CA SER A 119 10.36 9.58 14.19
C SER A 119 9.21 9.13 13.27
N TRP A 120 8.84 7.87 13.31
CA TRP A 120 7.75 7.30 12.53
C TRP A 120 6.40 7.32 13.28
N SER A 121 6.37 7.75 14.55
CA SER A 121 5.12 7.84 15.32
C SER A 121 4.10 8.73 14.60
N GLY A 122 2.87 8.25 14.48
CA GLY A 122 1.78 8.93 13.77
C GLY A 122 1.71 8.67 12.26
N VAL A 123 2.68 7.95 11.68
CA VAL A 123 2.58 7.48 10.29
C VAL A 123 1.51 6.38 10.20
N LEU A 124 0.63 6.48 9.20
CA LEU A 124 -0.46 5.53 9.01
C LEU A 124 0.04 4.18 8.51
N GLY A 125 0.81 4.18 7.43
CA GLY A 125 1.34 2.98 6.81
C GLY A 125 2.66 3.23 6.11
N ASN A 126 3.32 2.15 5.70
CA ASN A 126 4.55 2.19 4.92
C ASN A 126 4.78 0.87 4.19
N ALA A 127 5.09 0.94 2.90
CA ALA A 127 5.44 -0.22 2.08
C ALA A 127 6.96 -0.42 2.01
N ALA A 128 7.38 -1.67 1.97
CA ALA A 128 8.81 -2.02 1.91
C ALA A 128 9.49 -1.62 0.59
N GLY A 129 8.73 -1.38 -0.46
CA GLY A 129 9.24 -0.93 -1.76
C GLY A 129 8.15 -0.76 -2.81
N ILE A 130 8.51 -0.12 -3.94
CA ILE A 130 7.61 0.13 -5.07
C ILE A 130 8.26 -0.39 -6.37
N PRO A 131 7.93 -1.61 -6.84
CA PRO A 131 7.24 -2.65 -6.09
C PRO A 131 8.10 -3.21 -4.96
N GLY A 132 7.44 -3.76 -3.94
CA GLY A 132 8.11 -4.56 -2.92
C GLY A 132 8.59 -5.90 -3.47
N SER A 133 9.43 -6.56 -2.70
CA SER A 133 9.91 -7.91 -3.03
C SER A 133 8.78 -8.92 -2.82
N MET A 134 8.45 -9.69 -3.85
CA MET A 134 7.39 -10.68 -3.78
C MET A 134 7.93 -12.08 -4.09
N GLY A 135 7.33 -13.10 -3.47
CA GLY A 135 7.68 -14.49 -3.71
C GLY A 135 8.98 -14.96 -3.04
N ILE A 136 9.57 -14.17 -2.16
CA ILE A 136 10.67 -14.54 -1.26
C ILE A 136 10.43 -13.94 0.12
N ALA A 137 10.79 -14.67 1.19
CA ALA A 137 10.74 -14.15 2.55
C ALA A 137 11.98 -13.26 2.78
N ASN A 138 11.75 -11.97 2.94
CA ASN A 138 12.79 -10.98 3.28
C ASN A 138 12.15 -9.69 3.79
N ALA A 139 12.97 -8.75 4.23
CA ALA A 139 12.53 -7.47 4.78
C ALA A 139 11.78 -6.56 3.79
N TRP A 140 11.78 -6.87 2.50
CA TRP A 140 11.14 -6.07 1.46
C TRP A 140 9.84 -6.71 0.94
N ASN A 141 9.34 -7.74 1.63
CA ASN A 141 8.12 -8.48 1.24
C ASN A 141 6.97 -8.22 2.19
N GLY A 142 6.52 -7.01 2.31
CA GLY A 142 5.36 -6.66 3.10
C GLY A 142 5.16 -5.18 3.29
N VAL A 143 4.06 -4.85 3.92
CA VAL A 143 3.70 -3.48 4.30
C VAL A 143 3.37 -3.42 5.78
N LEU A 144 3.60 -2.28 6.39
CA LEU A 144 3.29 -2.01 7.79
C LEU A 144 2.10 -1.03 7.86
N ASN A 145 1.16 -1.26 8.78
CA ASN A 145 0.05 -0.37 9.09
C ASN A 145 -0.02 -0.18 10.60
N SER A 146 0.01 1.06 11.09
CA SER A 146 -0.08 1.37 12.53
C SER A 146 -1.52 1.33 13.00
N LEU A 147 -1.83 0.50 13.99
CA LEU A 147 -3.17 0.44 14.58
C LEU A 147 -3.46 1.68 15.44
N SER A 148 -2.48 2.15 16.21
CA SER A 148 -2.65 3.33 17.07
C SER A 148 -2.93 4.61 16.28
N ALA A 149 -2.29 4.78 15.10
CA ALA A 149 -2.54 5.93 14.22
C ALA A 149 -3.95 5.92 13.59
N HIS A 150 -4.62 4.76 13.61
CA HIS A 150 -6.00 4.58 13.13
C HIS A 150 -7.01 4.46 14.25
N ALA A 151 -6.63 4.71 15.50
CA ALA A 151 -7.50 4.52 16.65
C ALA A 151 -7.95 5.84 17.27
N SER A 152 -9.17 5.83 17.78
CA SER A 152 -9.67 6.83 18.74
C SER A 152 -10.03 6.10 20.03
N GLY A 153 -9.15 6.20 21.03
CA GLY A 153 -9.22 5.36 22.22
C GLY A 153 -9.03 3.89 21.87
N SER A 154 -9.99 3.04 22.21
CA SER A 154 -9.95 1.60 21.91
C SER A 154 -10.64 1.22 20.60
N THR A 155 -11.14 2.19 19.83
CA THR A 155 -11.89 1.92 18.60
C THR A 155 -11.05 2.27 17.36
N LEU A 156 -10.90 1.30 16.45
CA LEU A 156 -10.25 1.52 15.17
C LEU A 156 -11.20 2.22 14.18
N ASP A 157 -10.70 3.22 13.47
CA ASP A 157 -11.34 3.75 12.28
C ASP A 157 -11.13 2.74 11.13
N ALA A 158 -12.10 1.85 10.97
CA ALA A 158 -12.01 0.77 9.99
C ALA A 158 -11.97 1.27 8.54
N GLN A 159 -12.60 2.43 8.24
CA GLN A 159 -12.55 3.03 6.91
C GLN A 159 -11.13 3.51 6.61
N LEU A 160 -10.54 4.32 7.49
CA LEU A 160 -9.19 4.84 7.31
C LEU A 160 -8.15 3.70 7.26
N LEU A 161 -8.24 2.72 8.17
CA LEU A 161 -7.31 1.59 8.20
C LEU A 161 -7.41 0.74 6.93
N GLY A 162 -8.61 0.54 6.40
CA GLY A 162 -8.82 -0.18 5.15
C GLY A 162 -8.30 0.56 3.93
N GLU A 163 -8.50 1.88 3.86
CA GLU A 163 -7.93 2.75 2.82
C GLU A 163 -6.40 2.75 2.87
N THR A 164 -5.81 2.89 4.08
CA THR A 164 -4.35 2.83 4.26
C THR A 164 -3.79 1.45 3.83
N ALA A 165 -4.42 0.36 4.26
CA ALA A 165 -3.99 -0.98 3.85
C ALA A 165 -4.07 -1.19 2.33
N ALA A 166 -5.09 -0.61 1.68
CA ALA A 166 -5.20 -0.62 0.22
C ALA A 166 -4.10 0.21 -0.44
N HIS A 167 -3.79 1.37 0.08
CA HIS A 167 -2.73 2.27 -0.38
C HIS A 167 -1.35 1.58 -0.31
N GLU A 168 -0.97 1.08 0.86
CA GLU A 168 0.32 0.43 1.06
C GLU A 168 0.45 -0.86 0.23
N MET A 169 -0.63 -1.61 0.09
CA MET A 169 -0.67 -2.75 -0.83
C MET A 169 -0.47 -2.29 -2.29
N GLY A 170 -1.01 -1.14 -2.67
CA GLY A 170 -0.79 -0.52 -3.98
C GLY A 170 0.70 -0.27 -4.24
N HIS A 171 1.42 0.30 -3.27
CA HIS A 171 2.87 0.47 -3.34
C HIS A 171 3.61 -0.86 -3.47
N GLN A 172 3.29 -1.84 -2.62
CA GLN A 172 3.89 -3.17 -2.68
C GLN A 172 3.73 -3.82 -4.06
N LEU A 173 2.63 -3.53 -4.76
CA LEU A 173 2.33 -4.04 -6.10
C LEU A 173 2.86 -3.17 -7.25
N GLY A 174 3.43 -1.99 -6.95
CA GLY A 174 4.15 -1.15 -7.92
C GLY A 174 3.49 0.17 -8.30
N LEU A 175 2.49 0.64 -7.56
CA LEU A 175 1.90 1.96 -7.74
C LEU A 175 2.69 3.03 -6.97
N PHE A 176 2.87 4.18 -7.60
CA PHE A 176 3.40 5.40 -6.98
C PHE A 176 2.26 6.33 -6.57
N HIS A 177 2.53 7.34 -5.74
CA HIS A 177 1.56 8.38 -5.48
C HIS A 177 1.16 9.11 -6.76
N THR A 178 -0.14 9.33 -6.95
CA THR A 178 -0.65 10.14 -8.07
C THR A 178 -0.14 11.56 -8.01
N THR A 179 -0.06 12.11 -6.80
CA THR A 179 0.54 13.40 -6.48
C THR A 179 1.33 13.26 -5.19
N GLU A 180 2.59 13.68 -5.18
CA GLU A 180 3.43 13.74 -3.98
C GLU A 180 3.08 14.96 -3.11
N GLN A 181 3.48 14.93 -1.85
CA GLN A 181 3.19 15.96 -0.84
C GLN A 181 3.40 17.40 -1.35
N GLY A 182 4.47 17.65 -2.08
CA GLY A 182 4.81 18.99 -2.57
C GLY A 182 4.08 19.41 -3.84
N GLY A 183 3.20 18.58 -4.44
CA GLY A 183 2.47 18.91 -5.66
C GLY A 183 3.35 19.24 -6.89
N THR A 184 4.58 18.72 -6.92
CA THR A 184 5.55 18.97 -7.99
C THR A 184 6.06 17.68 -8.64
N SER A 185 5.68 16.54 -8.10
CA SER A 185 6.01 15.21 -8.61
C SER A 185 4.75 14.36 -8.64
N PHE A 186 4.59 13.61 -9.72
CA PHE A 186 3.41 12.81 -10.03
C PHE A 186 3.85 11.41 -10.45
N ASP A 187 2.94 10.46 -10.45
CA ASP A 187 3.21 9.16 -11.06
C ASP A 187 3.38 9.31 -12.59
N ILE A 188 3.76 8.22 -13.25
CA ILE A 188 4.01 8.21 -14.70
C ILE A 188 2.79 7.75 -15.51
N LEU A 189 1.66 7.52 -14.86
CA LEU A 189 0.45 7.05 -15.52
C LEU A 189 -0.32 8.24 -16.10
N SER A 190 -0.64 8.16 -17.38
CA SER A 190 -1.26 9.29 -18.09
C SER A 190 -2.79 9.40 -17.85
N ASP A 191 -3.38 8.50 -17.09
CA ASP A 191 -4.81 8.49 -16.76
C ASP A 191 -5.10 8.75 -15.27
N THR A 192 -4.07 9.05 -14.48
CA THR A 192 -4.20 9.56 -13.12
C THR A 192 -4.30 11.09 -13.13
N ALA A 193 -5.17 11.63 -12.29
CA ALA A 193 -5.28 13.07 -12.15
C ALA A 193 -4.09 13.61 -11.34
N GLU A 194 -3.54 14.74 -11.82
CA GLU A 194 -2.48 15.47 -11.15
C GLU A 194 -3.07 16.64 -10.36
N CYS A 195 -2.52 16.92 -9.18
CA CYS A 195 -2.88 18.06 -8.34
C CYS A 195 -1.66 18.98 -8.16
N PRO A 196 -1.39 19.86 -9.14
CA PRO A 196 -0.17 20.67 -9.12
C PRO A 196 -0.25 21.81 -8.13
N LYS A 197 0.80 21.98 -7.31
CA LYS A 197 0.94 23.06 -6.33
C LYS A 197 0.69 24.45 -6.93
N SER A 198 1.15 24.69 -8.14
CA SER A 198 1.06 25.99 -8.80
C SER A 198 -0.37 26.52 -8.96
N SER A 199 -1.38 25.65 -8.88
CA SER A 199 -2.79 26.01 -9.09
C SER A 199 -3.73 25.51 -8.00
N MET A 200 -3.27 24.63 -7.11
CA MET A 200 -4.15 23.93 -6.16
C MET A 200 -3.78 24.18 -4.68
N ASP A 201 -2.58 24.67 -4.37
CA ASP A 201 -2.15 25.04 -2.99
C ASP A 201 -2.88 26.32 -2.54
N ASN A 202 -4.11 26.14 -2.07
CA ASN A 202 -5.02 27.25 -1.76
C ASN A 202 -4.68 27.96 -0.44
N ASP A 203 -4.09 27.24 0.51
CA ASP A 203 -3.68 27.79 1.81
C ASP A 203 -2.20 28.23 1.83
N SER A 204 -1.47 28.00 0.75
CA SER A 204 -0.07 28.39 0.55
C SER A 204 0.88 27.78 1.58
N ASN A 205 0.54 26.59 2.12
CA ASN A 205 1.40 25.89 3.08
C ASN A 205 2.49 25.03 2.41
N GLY A 206 2.40 24.87 1.10
CA GLY A 206 3.37 24.12 0.30
C GLY A 206 3.15 22.61 0.28
N GLN A 207 2.05 22.14 0.84
CA GLN A 207 1.66 20.73 0.86
C GLN A 207 0.27 20.59 0.23
N MET A 208 0.08 19.51 -0.51
CA MET A 208 -1.19 19.23 -1.16
C MET A 208 -2.06 18.37 -0.25
N SER A 209 -3.14 18.90 0.29
CA SER A 209 -4.14 18.14 1.02
C SER A 209 -5.10 17.40 0.07
N ALA A 210 -5.77 16.36 0.57
CA ALA A 210 -6.80 15.69 -0.21
C ALA A 210 -7.99 16.64 -0.51
N GLU A 211 -8.27 17.58 0.39
CA GLU A 211 -9.30 18.60 0.26
C GLU A 211 -9.02 19.56 -0.90
N GLU A 212 -7.79 20.02 -1.04
CA GLU A 212 -7.38 20.89 -2.15
C GLU A 212 -7.40 20.15 -3.48
N CYS A 213 -7.19 18.85 -3.44
CA CYS A 213 -7.15 17.98 -4.61
C CYS A 213 -8.47 17.25 -4.88
N GLU A 214 -9.58 17.70 -4.29
CA GLU A 214 -10.90 17.12 -4.58
C GLU A 214 -11.23 17.27 -6.07
N GLY A 215 -11.55 16.15 -6.73
CA GLY A 215 -11.75 16.11 -8.18
C GLY A 215 -10.45 16.12 -9.01
N TYR A 216 -9.30 16.25 -8.36
CA TYR A 216 -7.95 16.20 -8.97
C TYR A 216 -7.08 15.09 -8.35
N GLY A 217 -7.71 14.00 -7.96
CA GLY A 217 -7.04 12.81 -7.48
C GLY A 217 -7.03 12.65 -5.95
N GLY A 218 -7.61 13.56 -5.18
CA GLY A 218 -7.74 13.42 -3.72
C GLY A 218 -8.53 12.18 -3.29
N GLU A 219 -9.40 11.66 -4.17
CA GLU A 219 -10.20 10.44 -3.98
C GLU A 219 -9.45 9.15 -4.39
N ASN A 220 -8.29 9.28 -5.01
CA ASN A 220 -7.52 8.14 -5.47
C ASN A 220 -6.86 7.43 -4.29
N VAL A 221 -6.91 6.09 -4.28
CA VAL A 221 -6.25 5.25 -3.27
C VAL A 221 -4.77 5.62 -3.12
N MET A 222 -4.11 6.00 -4.21
CA MET A 222 -2.68 6.33 -4.22
C MET A 222 -2.39 7.84 -4.06
N PHE A 223 -3.33 8.64 -3.54
CA PHE A 223 -3.00 10.01 -3.15
C PHE A 223 -2.11 9.98 -1.90
N TRP A 224 -1.09 10.83 -1.81
CA TRP A 224 -0.02 10.75 -0.81
C TRP A 224 -0.48 10.85 0.66
N THR A 225 -1.67 11.42 0.93
CA THR A 225 -2.20 11.62 2.29
C THR A 225 -3.70 11.33 2.35
N ALA A 226 -4.17 10.94 3.54
CA ALA A 226 -5.60 10.70 3.78
C ALA A 226 -6.39 12.02 3.87
N TRP A 227 -7.71 11.93 3.63
CA TRP A 227 -8.65 12.99 3.98
C TRP A 227 -8.59 13.32 5.48
N SER A 228 -8.78 14.59 5.84
CA SER A 228 -8.93 15.01 7.24
C SER A 228 -10.08 14.26 7.93
N SER A 229 -10.05 14.19 9.25
CA SER A 229 -11.11 13.55 10.02
C SER A 229 -12.48 14.18 9.80
N SER A 230 -12.54 15.50 9.59
CA SER A 230 -13.79 16.21 9.28
C SER A 230 -14.34 15.84 7.90
N SER A 231 -13.48 15.74 6.89
CA SER A 231 -13.87 15.33 5.54
C SER A 231 -14.34 13.89 5.50
N ARG A 232 -13.64 12.98 6.19
CA ARG A 232 -14.09 11.58 6.33
C ARG A 232 -15.44 11.47 7.06
N SER A 233 -15.66 12.27 8.11
CA SER A 233 -16.95 12.35 8.80
C SER A 233 -18.07 12.86 7.88
N ALA A 234 -17.74 13.67 6.88
CA ALA A 234 -18.65 14.10 5.82
C ALA A 234 -18.80 13.08 4.67
N GLY A 235 -18.19 11.90 4.79
CA GLY A 235 -18.32 10.80 3.82
C GLY A 235 -17.27 10.79 2.71
N LYS A 236 -16.20 11.61 2.79
CA LYS A 236 -15.11 11.56 1.82
C LYS A 236 -14.27 10.30 2.02
N LYS A 237 -13.86 9.68 0.92
CA LYS A 237 -13.15 8.39 0.87
C LYS A 237 -12.10 8.36 -0.23
N GLN A 238 -11.07 7.52 -0.06
CA GLN A 238 -10.05 7.23 -1.05
C GLN A 238 -10.22 5.80 -1.57
N GLU A 239 -11.11 5.63 -2.54
CA GLU A 239 -11.51 4.30 -3.03
C GLU A 239 -11.34 4.14 -4.56
N THR A 240 -10.84 5.17 -5.27
CA THR A 240 -10.73 5.15 -6.73
C THR A 240 -9.35 4.69 -7.21
N LEU A 241 -9.32 3.93 -8.30
CA LEU A 241 -8.13 3.56 -9.04
C LEU A 241 -8.36 3.83 -10.54
N SER A 242 -7.39 4.43 -11.21
CA SER A 242 -7.45 4.63 -12.65
C SER A 242 -7.35 3.29 -13.41
N SER A 243 -7.70 3.28 -14.68
CA SER A 243 -7.61 2.08 -15.52
C SER A 243 -6.17 1.56 -15.61
N TYR A 244 -5.17 2.44 -15.66
CA TYR A 244 -3.77 2.04 -15.73
C TYR A 244 -3.23 1.57 -14.38
N GLN A 245 -3.68 2.15 -13.28
CA GLN A 245 -3.38 1.62 -11.94
C GLN A 245 -3.93 0.19 -11.80
N GLN A 246 -5.17 -0.05 -12.21
CA GLN A 246 -5.76 -1.40 -12.23
C GLN A 246 -4.94 -2.38 -13.09
N GLN A 247 -4.43 -1.92 -14.24
CA GLN A 247 -3.56 -2.75 -15.09
C GLN A 247 -2.26 -3.11 -14.38
N VAL A 248 -1.58 -2.16 -13.74
CA VAL A 248 -0.36 -2.43 -12.94
C VAL A 248 -0.62 -3.52 -11.92
N LEU A 249 -1.71 -3.41 -11.17
CA LEU A 249 -2.09 -4.36 -10.13
C LEU A 249 -2.41 -5.75 -10.72
N LYS A 250 -3.21 -5.82 -11.79
CA LYS A 250 -3.59 -7.07 -12.45
C LYS A 250 -2.40 -7.76 -13.13
N TYR A 251 -1.37 -6.99 -13.53
CA TYR A 251 -0.13 -7.52 -14.12
C TYR A 251 0.93 -7.93 -13.09
N SER A 252 0.68 -7.70 -11.82
CA SER A 252 1.59 -8.15 -10.77
C SER A 252 1.91 -9.65 -10.92
N PRO A 253 3.18 -10.07 -10.77
CA PRO A 253 3.57 -11.48 -10.89
C PRO A 253 2.89 -12.43 -9.91
N ILE A 254 2.32 -11.91 -8.81
CA ILE A 254 1.59 -12.72 -7.82
C ILE A 254 0.08 -12.72 -8.04
N ALA A 255 -0.44 -11.85 -8.90
CA ALA A 255 -1.86 -11.86 -9.29
C ALA A 255 -2.16 -13.08 -10.17
N LYS A 256 -3.28 -13.75 -9.91
CA LYS A 256 -3.70 -14.98 -10.62
C LYS A 256 -4.95 -14.70 -11.44
#